data_945b53e83a7556e38240f0ddd37f3b02
#
_entry.id   945b53e83a7556e38240f0ddd37f3b02
#
_cell.length_a   1.000
_cell.length_b   1.000
_cell.length_c   1.000
_cell.angle_alpha   90.00
_cell.angle_beta   90.00
_cell.angle_gamma   90.00
#
_symmetry.space_group_name_H-M   'P 1'
#
loop_
_entity.id
_entity.type
_entity.pdbx_description
1 polymer ?
#
loop_
_entity_poly.entity_id
_entity_poly.type
_entity_poly.pdbx_seq_one_letter_code
_entity_poly.pdbx_strand_id
1 'polypeptide(L)'
;MILFDEKSFAERMHDTQSFVKAYGIGELSIYARWLKYNKLQEIGKDYLTVTDEELQDIEKYIESALIDFASKHYSEFNYTNNYVEIDAAIANTRDRKLLIPKKIPITRNEYEKLLEIENDDYRRIIFVMLVESKYFRFNNVSMVDMPIDENTMFFVRMSYEDVMKTAKVKNKNEVKKKSMYYLYQNDYFGRTVTKDLFFVKIVDIDQNPDDVIEWIFDYDHIDLHYERIFLEQKIGICKHCGCLFRQGVKGNRQYCYKHRGYNKKGLRFGKCVDCGKEFSVASTNQRQVRCEECQKVKRRKENTIRMQNNRK
;
A
#
# COMPACT_ATOMS: atom_id res chain seq x y z
N MET A 1 7.88 2.46 -4.82
CA MET A 1 7.32 3.10 -3.58
C MET A 1 6.00 2.42 -3.31
N ILE A 2 5.89 1.74 -2.19
CA ILE A 2 4.64 1.13 -1.74
C ILE A 2 3.75 2.30 -1.34
N LEU A 3 2.61 2.44 -2.01
CA LEU A 3 1.64 3.43 -1.65
C LEU A 3 0.98 3.00 -0.36
N PHE A 4 1.26 3.75 0.67
CA PHE A 4 0.84 3.43 2.00
C PHE A 4 -0.56 4.02 2.22
N ASP A 5 -1.57 3.16 2.29
CA ASP A 5 -2.92 3.52 2.68
C ASP A 5 -2.97 3.69 4.20
N GLU A 6 -2.86 4.95 4.66
CA GLU A 6 -2.89 5.28 6.08
C GLU A 6 -4.24 4.96 6.70
N LYS A 7 -5.35 5.08 5.95
CA LYS A 7 -6.68 4.74 6.45
C LYS A 7 -6.78 3.25 6.77
N SER A 8 -6.48 2.40 5.79
CA SER A 8 -6.49 0.94 6.00
C SER A 8 -5.47 0.49 7.06
N PHE A 9 -4.37 1.21 7.22
CA PHE A 9 -3.38 0.93 8.27
C PHE A 9 -3.93 1.25 9.66
N ALA A 10 -4.53 2.44 9.85
CA ALA A 10 -5.09 2.88 11.12
C ALA A 10 -6.33 2.05 11.50
N GLU A 11 -7.20 1.72 10.55
CA GLU A 11 -8.34 0.81 10.76
C GLU A 11 -7.87 -0.54 11.29
N ARG A 12 -6.79 -1.09 10.74
CA ARG A 12 -6.21 -2.33 11.23
C ARG A 12 -5.67 -2.20 12.65
N MET A 13 -4.99 -1.08 12.99
CA MET A 13 -4.56 -0.82 14.37
C MET A 13 -5.77 -0.80 15.31
N HIS A 14 -6.84 -0.12 14.91
CA HIS A 14 -8.06 -0.01 15.68
C HIS A 14 -8.76 -1.37 15.87
N ASP A 15 -8.95 -2.11 14.79
CA ASP A 15 -9.66 -3.41 14.81
C ASP A 15 -8.88 -4.49 15.56
N THR A 16 -7.56 -4.53 15.40
CA THR A 16 -6.70 -5.51 16.07
C THR A 16 -6.31 -5.08 17.47
N GLN A 17 -6.62 -3.84 17.84
CA GLN A 17 -6.22 -3.25 19.11
C GLN A 17 -4.71 -3.46 19.38
N SER A 18 -3.87 -3.17 18.38
CA SER A 18 -2.42 -3.38 18.46
C SER A 18 -1.64 -2.53 17.47
N PHE A 19 -0.39 -2.23 17.81
CA PHE A 19 0.55 -1.67 16.83
C PHE A 19 0.88 -2.69 15.73
N VAL A 20 0.94 -2.22 14.48
CA VAL A 20 1.10 -3.12 13.32
C VAL A 20 2.54 -3.60 13.15
N LYS A 21 3.50 -2.73 13.43
CA LYS A 21 4.94 -3.05 13.29
C LYS A 21 5.67 -3.00 14.62
N ALA A 22 5.68 -1.84 15.23
CA ALA A 22 6.27 -1.58 16.53
C ALA A 22 5.73 -0.25 17.03
N TYR A 23 5.63 -0.09 18.36
CA TYR A 23 5.31 1.20 18.94
C TYR A 23 6.28 2.27 18.43
N GLY A 24 5.71 3.42 18.01
CA GLY A 24 6.51 4.56 17.61
C GLY A 24 5.66 5.72 17.09
N ILE A 25 6.27 6.91 17.10
CA ILE A 25 5.62 8.18 16.71
C ILE A 25 4.99 8.11 15.31
N GLY A 26 5.59 7.35 14.38
CA GLY A 26 5.06 7.19 13.03
C GLY A 26 3.70 6.52 13.01
N GLU A 27 3.50 5.46 13.79
CA GLU A 27 2.21 4.75 13.87
C GLU A 27 1.18 5.58 14.65
N LEU A 28 1.57 6.22 15.74
CA LEU A 28 0.70 7.14 16.49
C LEU A 28 0.25 8.33 15.64
N SER A 29 1.15 8.92 14.85
CA SER A 29 0.80 10.02 13.95
C SER A 29 -0.21 9.63 12.87
N ILE A 30 -0.11 8.40 12.34
CA ILE A 30 -1.09 7.87 11.38
C ILE A 30 -2.44 7.65 12.09
N TYR A 31 -2.41 7.06 13.27
CA TYR A 31 -3.62 6.82 14.06
C TYR A 31 -4.30 8.13 14.48
N ALA A 32 -3.53 9.14 14.89
CA ALA A 32 -4.02 10.48 15.18
C ALA A 32 -4.73 11.13 13.97
N ARG A 33 -4.15 11.05 12.77
CA ARG A 33 -4.78 11.56 11.55
C ARG A 33 -6.07 10.83 11.20
N TRP A 34 -6.12 9.53 11.44
CA TRP A 34 -7.33 8.73 11.23
C TRP A 34 -8.44 9.10 12.23
N LEU A 35 -8.10 9.30 13.50
CA LEU A 35 -9.05 9.79 14.51
C LEU A 35 -9.61 11.16 14.13
N LYS A 36 -8.74 12.11 13.71
CA LYS A 36 -9.17 13.42 13.21
C LYS A 36 -10.10 13.30 12.01
N TYR A 37 -9.73 12.49 11.03
CA TYR A 37 -10.55 12.24 9.84
C TYR A 37 -11.94 11.74 10.22
N ASN A 38 -12.04 10.73 11.06
CA ASN A 38 -13.32 10.17 11.48
C ASN A 38 -14.16 11.19 12.24
N LYS A 39 -13.53 11.98 13.12
CA LYS A 39 -14.24 13.00 13.88
C LYS A 39 -14.79 14.11 13.00
N LEU A 40 -14.02 14.53 12.00
CA LEU A 40 -14.50 15.48 10.98
C LEU A 40 -15.68 14.94 10.19
N GLN A 41 -15.63 13.65 9.77
CA GLN A 41 -16.75 13.02 9.08
C GLN A 41 -18.00 12.93 9.98
N GLU A 42 -17.84 12.63 11.26
CA GLU A 42 -18.93 12.55 12.25
C GLU A 42 -19.68 13.88 12.39
N ILE A 43 -18.95 15.00 12.38
CA ILE A 43 -19.55 16.35 12.49
C ILE A 43 -19.93 16.97 11.12
N GLY A 44 -19.76 16.21 10.01
CA GLY A 44 -20.09 16.65 8.65
C GLY A 44 -19.20 17.79 8.12
N LYS A 45 -17.96 17.91 8.61
CA LYS A 45 -17.00 18.93 8.22
C LYS A 45 -15.75 18.33 7.56
N ASP A 46 -14.99 19.20 6.92
CA ASP A 46 -13.69 18.87 6.35
C ASP A 46 -12.58 19.75 6.95
N TYR A 47 -11.36 19.56 6.47
CA TYR A 47 -10.19 20.33 6.95
C TYR A 47 -10.24 21.82 6.63
N LEU A 48 -11.13 22.29 5.76
CA LEU A 48 -11.26 23.69 5.34
C LEU A 48 -12.42 24.39 6.06
N THR A 49 -13.42 23.65 6.49
CA THR A 49 -14.67 24.18 7.07
C THR A 49 -14.76 24.09 8.59
N VAL A 50 -13.81 23.35 9.21
CA VAL A 50 -13.71 23.21 10.67
C VAL A 50 -13.19 24.51 11.30
N THR A 51 -13.79 24.95 12.40
CA THR A 51 -13.37 26.13 13.15
C THR A 51 -12.21 25.82 14.11
N ASP A 52 -11.51 26.85 14.58
CA ASP A 52 -10.41 26.71 15.54
C ASP A 52 -10.88 26.08 16.87
N GLU A 53 -12.08 26.45 17.33
CA GLU A 53 -12.68 25.92 18.57
C GLU A 53 -12.97 24.42 18.43
N GLU A 54 -13.58 24.01 17.31
CA GLU A 54 -13.83 22.60 16.99
C GLU A 54 -12.51 21.81 16.84
N LEU A 55 -11.47 22.43 16.26
CA LEU A 55 -10.15 21.79 16.15
C LEU A 55 -9.54 21.54 17.54
N GLN A 56 -9.66 22.47 18.48
CA GLN A 56 -9.18 22.26 19.85
C GLN A 56 -9.90 21.12 20.54
N ASP A 57 -11.20 20.99 20.35
CA ASP A 57 -11.97 19.89 20.94
C ASP A 57 -11.64 18.53 20.28
N ILE A 58 -11.41 18.54 18.96
CA ILE A 58 -10.91 17.36 18.25
C ILE A 58 -9.52 16.97 18.76
N GLU A 59 -8.60 17.92 18.97
CA GLU A 59 -7.26 17.65 19.50
C GLU A 59 -7.29 17.04 20.89
N LYS A 60 -8.13 17.55 21.80
CA LYS A 60 -8.35 16.95 23.14
C LYS A 60 -8.89 15.51 23.05
N TYR A 61 -9.83 15.27 22.12
CA TYR A 61 -10.33 13.94 21.87
C TYR A 61 -9.23 12.99 21.37
N ILE A 62 -8.41 13.45 20.41
CA ILE A 62 -7.28 12.68 19.86
C ILE A 62 -6.28 12.36 20.97
N GLU A 63 -5.91 13.35 21.80
CA GLU A 63 -4.98 13.14 22.92
C GLU A 63 -5.46 12.02 23.85
N SER A 64 -6.71 12.13 24.31
CA SER A 64 -7.31 11.12 25.18
C SER A 64 -7.32 9.73 24.53
N ALA A 65 -7.69 9.64 23.25
CA ALA A 65 -7.73 8.38 22.51
C ALA A 65 -6.34 7.77 22.29
N LEU A 66 -5.32 8.58 22.02
CA LEU A 66 -3.94 8.12 21.86
C LEU A 66 -3.36 7.60 23.17
N ILE A 67 -3.61 8.30 24.28
CA ILE A 67 -3.18 7.86 25.63
C ILE A 67 -3.83 6.53 25.98
N ASP A 68 -5.15 6.41 25.77
CA ASP A 68 -5.89 5.19 26.03
C ASP A 68 -5.36 4.01 25.18
N PHE A 69 -5.17 4.23 23.89
CA PHE A 69 -4.63 3.22 22.98
C PHE A 69 -3.19 2.82 23.37
N ALA A 70 -2.31 3.78 23.59
CA ALA A 70 -0.92 3.50 23.95
C ALA A 70 -0.79 2.81 25.29
N SER A 71 -1.54 3.23 26.32
CA SER A 71 -1.53 2.62 27.64
C SER A 71 -2.01 1.17 27.64
N LYS A 72 -2.93 0.81 26.76
CA LYS A 72 -3.45 -0.56 26.64
C LYS A 72 -2.54 -1.50 25.85
N HIS A 73 -1.82 -0.95 24.86
CA HIS A 73 -1.16 -1.76 23.84
C HIS A 73 0.36 -1.64 23.80
N TYR A 74 0.93 -0.75 24.61
CA TYR A 74 2.37 -0.63 24.82
C TYR A 74 2.70 -0.78 26.32
N SER A 75 3.30 -1.91 26.68
CA SER A 75 3.55 -2.28 28.07
C SER A 75 4.48 -1.34 28.85
N GLU A 76 5.33 -0.59 28.13
CA GLU A 76 6.27 0.37 28.70
C GLU A 76 5.74 1.82 28.64
N PHE A 77 4.49 2.01 28.22
CA PHE A 77 3.91 3.34 28.11
C PHE A 77 3.80 4.01 29.48
N ASN A 78 4.37 5.22 29.56
CA ASN A 78 4.20 6.12 30.67
C ASN A 78 3.99 7.53 30.11
N TYR A 79 2.85 8.14 30.39
CA TYR A 79 2.51 9.46 29.84
C TYR A 79 3.59 10.50 30.09
N THR A 80 4.18 10.56 31.30
CA THR A 80 5.23 11.52 31.63
C THR A 80 6.48 11.38 30.76
N ASN A 81 6.80 10.16 30.34
CA ASN A 81 7.95 9.89 29.49
C ASN A 81 7.62 9.97 28.00
N ASN A 82 6.36 9.69 27.60
CA ASN A 82 5.94 9.59 26.22
C ASN A 82 5.06 10.75 25.75
N TYR A 83 4.88 11.80 26.58
CA TYR A 83 4.02 12.93 26.21
C TYR A 83 4.52 13.64 24.94
N VAL A 84 5.84 13.71 24.73
CA VAL A 84 6.44 14.31 23.51
C VAL A 84 6.02 13.57 22.24
N GLU A 85 5.86 12.25 22.32
CA GLU A 85 5.41 11.43 21.20
C GLU A 85 3.92 11.64 20.90
N ILE A 86 3.11 11.81 21.95
CA ILE A 86 1.68 12.13 21.84
C ILE A 86 1.50 13.53 21.24
N ASP A 87 2.18 14.54 21.80
CA ASP A 87 2.15 15.91 21.29
C ASP A 87 2.59 16.00 19.83
N ALA A 88 3.67 15.32 19.47
CA ALA A 88 4.16 15.27 18.10
C ALA A 88 3.17 14.58 17.14
N ALA A 89 2.46 13.56 17.60
CA ALA A 89 1.42 12.90 16.82
C ALA A 89 0.22 13.85 16.60
N ILE A 90 -0.19 14.61 17.61
CA ILE A 90 -1.26 15.60 17.51
C ILE A 90 -0.84 16.75 16.58
N ALA A 91 0.35 17.33 16.80
CA ALA A 91 0.88 18.39 15.95
C ALA A 91 0.93 17.97 14.47
N ASN A 92 1.28 16.72 14.19
CA ASN A 92 1.30 16.17 12.84
C ASN A 92 -0.09 16.21 12.17
N THR A 93 -1.18 16.22 12.93
CA THR A 93 -2.54 16.31 12.39
C THR A 93 -2.90 17.72 11.91
N ARG A 94 -2.19 18.77 12.35
CA ARG A 94 -2.42 20.15 11.91
C ARG A 94 -1.93 20.35 10.49
N ASP A 95 -0.76 19.82 10.18
CA ASP A 95 -0.07 20.06 8.92
C ASP A 95 -0.34 18.99 7.86
N ARG A 96 -0.86 17.83 8.26
CA ARG A 96 -1.03 16.69 7.37
C ARG A 96 -2.43 16.08 7.48
N LYS A 97 -3.04 15.90 6.31
CA LYS A 97 -4.28 15.15 6.17
C LYS A 97 -3.96 13.64 6.16
N LEU A 98 -4.96 12.82 6.50
CA LEU A 98 -4.89 11.38 6.35
C LEU A 98 -4.72 11.02 4.85
N LEU A 99 -3.71 10.22 4.53
CA LEU A 99 -3.47 9.76 3.18
C LEU A 99 -4.40 8.59 2.85
N ILE A 100 -5.43 8.87 2.06
CA ILE A 100 -6.36 7.88 1.51
C ILE A 100 -6.09 7.82 0.01
N PRO A 101 -5.41 6.77 -0.49
CA PRO A 101 -5.08 6.70 -1.91
C PRO A 101 -6.36 6.57 -2.74
N LYS A 102 -6.54 7.48 -3.67
CA LYS A 102 -7.60 7.39 -4.67
C LYS A 102 -7.26 6.29 -5.68
N LYS A 103 -8.26 5.51 -6.04
CA LYS A 103 -8.13 4.56 -7.16
C LYS A 103 -7.81 5.33 -8.44
N ILE A 104 -6.93 4.78 -9.26
CA ILE A 104 -6.52 5.40 -10.52
C ILE A 104 -7.33 4.80 -11.66
N PRO A 105 -8.10 5.60 -12.39
CA PRO A 105 -8.83 5.13 -13.56
C PRO A 105 -7.86 4.90 -14.73
N ILE A 106 -8.08 3.85 -15.49
CA ILE A 106 -7.54 3.65 -16.83
C ILE A 106 -8.72 3.77 -17.79
N THR A 107 -8.70 4.82 -18.61
CA THR A 107 -9.78 5.10 -19.55
C THR A 107 -9.61 4.29 -20.84
N ARG A 108 -10.69 4.20 -21.62
CA ARG A 108 -10.67 3.54 -22.94
C ARG A 108 -9.66 4.21 -23.88
N ASN A 109 -9.60 5.53 -23.91
CA ASN A 109 -8.66 6.27 -24.74
C ASN A 109 -7.20 5.93 -24.39
N GLU A 110 -6.86 5.88 -23.11
CA GLU A 110 -5.53 5.47 -22.63
C GLU A 110 -5.21 4.02 -23.00
N TYR A 111 -6.19 3.13 -22.86
CA TYR A 111 -6.06 1.72 -23.22
C TYR A 111 -5.79 1.55 -24.73
N GLU A 112 -6.53 2.24 -25.60
CA GLU A 112 -6.36 2.18 -27.05
C GLU A 112 -4.98 2.67 -27.47
N LYS A 113 -4.50 3.79 -26.91
CA LYS A 113 -3.13 4.27 -27.12
C LYS A 113 -2.06 3.29 -26.65
N LEU A 114 -2.31 2.58 -25.57
CA LEU A 114 -1.39 1.55 -25.09
C LEU A 114 -1.37 0.32 -26.01
N LEU A 115 -2.48 -0.03 -26.65
CA LEU A 115 -2.55 -1.14 -27.61
C LEU A 115 -1.76 -0.87 -28.90
N GLU A 116 -1.52 0.39 -29.29
CA GLU A 116 -0.68 0.75 -30.43
C GLU A 116 0.78 0.30 -30.25
N ILE A 117 1.21 0.02 -29.02
CA ILE A 117 2.56 -0.45 -28.73
C ILE A 117 2.61 -1.98 -28.87
N GLU A 118 3.19 -2.46 -29.97
CA GLU A 118 3.29 -3.90 -30.24
C GLU A 118 4.15 -4.65 -29.21
N ASN A 119 5.24 -4.03 -28.77
CA ASN A 119 6.17 -4.66 -27.82
C ASN A 119 5.59 -4.66 -26.40
N ASP A 120 5.32 -5.85 -25.86
CA ASP A 120 4.72 -6.04 -24.53
C ASP A 120 5.57 -5.42 -23.39
N ASP A 121 6.89 -5.54 -23.44
CA ASP A 121 7.77 -4.93 -22.42
C ASP A 121 7.67 -3.39 -22.43
N TYR A 122 7.56 -2.78 -23.61
CA TYR A 122 7.44 -1.32 -23.74
C TYR A 122 6.06 -0.84 -23.30
N ARG A 123 5.02 -1.60 -23.64
CA ARG A 123 3.65 -1.34 -23.16
C ARG A 123 3.55 -1.43 -21.62
N ARG A 124 4.18 -2.42 -20.99
CA ARG A 124 4.26 -2.55 -19.53
C ARG A 124 4.95 -1.35 -18.89
N ILE A 125 6.06 -0.89 -19.46
CA ILE A 125 6.82 0.26 -18.96
C ILE A 125 5.95 1.50 -18.96
N ILE A 126 5.34 1.85 -20.11
CA ILE A 126 4.52 3.07 -20.20
C ILE A 126 3.22 2.95 -19.39
N PHE A 127 2.65 1.76 -19.24
CA PHE A 127 1.51 1.52 -18.35
C PHE A 127 1.86 1.84 -16.89
N VAL A 128 3.02 1.37 -16.39
CA VAL A 128 3.48 1.71 -15.04
C VAL A 128 3.73 3.22 -14.91
N MET A 129 4.33 3.86 -15.93
CA MET A 129 4.53 5.31 -15.92
C MET A 129 3.20 6.06 -15.88
N LEU A 130 2.19 5.63 -16.63
CA LEU A 130 0.85 6.19 -16.65
C LEU A 130 0.19 6.09 -15.27
N VAL A 131 0.19 4.91 -14.67
CA VAL A 131 -0.39 4.70 -13.33
C VAL A 131 0.32 5.55 -12.29
N GLU A 132 1.66 5.59 -12.29
CA GLU A 132 2.46 6.35 -11.34
C GLU A 132 2.24 7.87 -11.48
N SER A 133 2.18 8.39 -12.71
CA SER A 133 1.98 9.81 -12.97
C SER A 133 0.59 10.27 -12.53
N LYS A 134 -0.45 9.49 -12.81
CA LYS A 134 -1.82 9.75 -12.36
C LYS A 134 -1.92 9.61 -10.84
N TYR A 135 -1.29 8.59 -10.27
CA TYR A 135 -1.25 8.43 -8.82
C TYR A 135 -0.67 9.67 -8.15
N PHE A 136 0.50 10.11 -8.63
CA PHE A 136 1.16 11.30 -8.09
C PHE A 136 0.25 12.53 -8.19
N ARG A 137 -0.43 12.72 -9.33
CA ARG A 137 -1.34 13.84 -9.55
C ARG A 137 -2.56 13.81 -8.63
N PHE A 138 -3.20 12.65 -8.49
CA PHE A 138 -4.46 12.52 -7.75
C PHE A 138 -4.30 12.39 -6.23
N ASN A 139 -3.13 11.96 -5.76
CA ASN A 139 -2.89 11.74 -4.33
C ASN A 139 -1.87 12.72 -3.71
N ASN A 140 -1.38 13.68 -4.47
CA ASN A 140 -0.54 14.74 -3.94
C ASN A 140 -1.42 15.85 -3.35
N VAL A 141 -1.28 16.08 -2.03
CA VAL A 141 -2.08 17.06 -1.28
C VAL A 141 -2.01 18.46 -1.89
N SER A 142 -0.85 18.86 -2.44
CA SER A 142 -0.67 20.18 -3.06
C SER A 142 -1.26 20.29 -4.47
N MET A 143 -1.69 19.19 -5.08
CA MET A 143 -2.17 19.14 -6.45
C MET A 143 -3.61 18.66 -6.59
N VAL A 144 -4.15 18.00 -5.58
CA VAL A 144 -5.45 17.30 -5.65
C VAL A 144 -6.61 18.25 -5.99
N ASP A 145 -6.54 19.48 -5.53
CA ASP A 145 -7.58 20.51 -5.74
C ASP A 145 -7.29 21.42 -6.95
N MET A 146 -6.17 21.20 -7.66
CA MET A 146 -5.88 21.96 -8.87
C MET A 146 -6.68 21.40 -10.06
N PRO A 147 -7.26 22.25 -10.93
CA PRO A 147 -7.95 21.77 -12.11
C PRO A 147 -6.99 21.00 -13.03
N ILE A 148 -7.53 20.05 -13.75
CA ILE A 148 -6.82 19.34 -14.81
C ILE A 148 -7.24 19.98 -16.12
N ASP A 149 -6.27 20.44 -16.88
CA ASP A 149 -6.43 21.05 -18.20
C ASP A 149 -5.40 20.48 -19.20
N GLU A 150 -5.45 20.91 -20.42
CA GLU A 150 -4.53 20.49 -21.50
C GLU A 150 -3.05 20.82 -21.25
N ASN A 151 -2.75 21.74 -20.32
CA ASN A 151 -1.40 22.11 -19.92
C ASN A 151 -0.91 21.31 -18.72
N THR A 152 -1.76 20.47 -18.13
CA THR A 152 -1.43 19.71 -16.94
C THR A 152 -0.44 18.60 -17.26
N MET A 153 0.75 18.68 -16.67
CA MET A 153 1.78 17.67 -16.84
C MET A 153 1.65 16.58 -15.77
N PHE A 154 1.61 15.33 -16.20
CA PHE A 154 1.55 14.15 -15.36
C PHE A 154 2.95 13.58 -15.15
N PHE A 155 3.60 13.96 -14.05
CA PHE A 155 4.98 13.62 -13.75
C PHE A 155 5.14 12.22 -13.15
N VAL A 156 6.15 11.48 -13.61
CA VAL A 156 6.60 10.22 -13.04
C VAL A 156 7.73 10.51 -12.06
N ARG A 157 7.56 10.13 -10.79
CA ARG A 157 8.58 10.31 -9.75
C ARG A 157 9.49 9.11 -9.54
N MET A 158 9.13 7.98 -10.10
CA MET A 158 9.99 6.79 -10.08
C MET A 158 11.17 6.96 -11.04
N SER A 159 12.32 6.42 -10.67
CA SER A 159 13.41 6.24 -11.62
C SER A 159 12.99 5.27 -12.74
N TYR A 160 13.56 5.40 -13.92
CA TYR A 160 13.22 4.49 -15.02
C TYR A 160 13.53 3.02 -14.68
N GLU A 161 14.54 2.78 -13.84
CA GLU A 161 14.88 1.44 -13.34
C GLU A 161 13.81 0.88 -12.41
N ASP A 162 13.24 1.71 -11.52
CA ASP A 162 12.14 1.30 -10.65
C ASP A 162 10.87 1.06 -11.46
N VAL A 163 10.61 1.86 -12.49
CA VAL A 163 9.51 1.62 -13.44
C VAL A 163 9.66 0.25 -14.10
N MET A 164 10.85 -0.07 -14.66
CA MET A 164 11.11 -1.38 -15.27
C MET A 164 10.94 -2.54 -14.27
N LYS A 165 11.42 -2.36 -13.03
CA LYS A 165 11.27 -3.35 -11.95
C LYS A 165 9.79 -3.58 -11.61
N THR A 166 9.01 -2.51 -11.48
CA THR A 166 7.57 -2.57 -11.21
C THR A 166 6.82 -3.22 -12.39
N ALA A 167 7.20 -2.89 -13.61
CA ALA A 167 6.67 -3.49 -14.84
C ALA A 167 7.07 -4.98 -15.02
N LYS A 168 7.94 -5.53 -14.16
CA LYS A 168 8.53 -6.88 -14.29
C LYS A 168 9.29 -7.11 -15.59
N VAL A 169 9.81 -6.05 -16.17
CA VAL A 169 10.66 -6.11 -17.36
C VAL A 169 12.10 -6.36 -16.93
N LYS A 170 12.81 -7.24 -17.64
CA LYS A 170 14.20 -7.54 -17.33
C LYS A 170 15.06 -6.30 -17.56
N ASN A 171 15.72 -5.83 -16.49
CA ASN A 171 16.59 -4.66 -16.54
C ASN A 171 17.92 -5.01 -17.22
N LYS A 172 17.91 -5.02 -18.57
CA LYS A 172 19.11 -5.08 -19.39
C LYS A 172 19.34 -3.68 -19.98
N ASN A 173 20.58 -3.20 -19.96
CA ASN A 173 20.94 -1.88 -20.48
C ASN A 173 20.44 -1.65 -21.92
N GLU A 174 20.44 -2.70 -22.72
CA GLU A 174 19.94 -2.65 -24.10
C GLU A 174 18.43 -2.43 -24.16
N VAL A 175 17.65 -3.17 -23.36
CA VAL A 175 16.18 -3.01 -23.26
C VAL A 175 15.84 -1.63 -22.76
N LYS A 176 16.55 -1.14 -21.73
CA LYS A 176 16.39 0.20 -21.17
C LYS A 176 16.57 1.27 -22.22
N LYS A 177 17.67 1.22 -22.98
CA LYS A 177 17.97 2.22 -24.03
C LYS A 177 16.93 2.17 -25.16
N LYS A 178 16.63 0.97 -25.67
CA LYS A 178 15.70 0.79 -26.78
C LYS A 178 14.26 1.20 -26.41
N SER A 179 13.77 0.80 -25.24
CA SER A 179 12.43 1.17 -24.78
C SER A 179 12.32 2.69 -24.54
N MET A 180 13.31 3.28 -23.87
CA MET A 180 13.33 4.73 -23.64
C MET A 180 13.33 5.51 -24.94
N TYR A 181 14.18 5.12 -25.90
CA TYR A 181 14.24 5.75 -27.22
C TYR A 181 12.91 5.62 -27.97
N TYR A 182 12.37 4.40 -28.06
CA TYR A 182 11.12 4.13 -28.78
C TYR A 182 9.95 4.93 -28.20
N LEU A 183 9.76 4.87 -26.88
CA LEU A 183 8.63 5.54 -26.21
C LEU A 183 8.74 7.06 -26.29
N TYR A 184 9.96 7.61 -26.26
CA TYR A 184 10.19 9.04 -26.43
C TYR A 184 9.92 9.51 -27.87
N GLN A 185 10.43 8.77 -28.87
CA GLN A 185 10.27 9.11 -30.29
C GLN A 185 8.82 9.01 -30.78
N ASN A 186 8.05 8.11 -30.18
CA ASN A 186 6.62 7.95 -30.50
C ASN A 186 5.70 8.75 -29.56
N ASP A 187 6.25 9.72 -28.86
CA ASP A 187 5.50 10.73 -28.09
C ASP A 187 4.66 10.18 -26.92
N TYR A 188 5.00 9.00 -26.37
CA TYR A 188 4.32 8.45 -25.19
C TYR A 188 4.69 9.15 -23.90
N PHE A 189 5.92 9.65 -23.80
CA PHE A 189 6.36 10.48 -22.67
C PHE A 189 7.34 11.56 -23.13
N GLY A 190 7.49 12.60 -22.29
CA GLY A 190 8.48 13.65 -22.43
C GLY A 190 9.41 13.72 -21.22
N ARG A 191 10.43 14.58 -21.33
CA ARG A 191 11.42 14.84 -20.28
C ARG A 191 11.57 16.33 -20.06
N THR A 192 11.58 16.77 -18.81
CA THR A 192 11.81 18.18 -18.50
C THR A 192 13.29 18.52 -18.58
N VAL A 193 13.59 19.72 -19.09
CA VAL A 193 14.99 20.20 -19.22
C VAL A 193 15.63 20.49 -17.87
N THR A 194 14.86 20.97 -16.88
CA THR A 194 15.38 21.52 -15.63
C THR A 194 15.57 20.51 -14.51
N LYS A 195 14.80 19.43 -14.47
CA LYS A 195 14.78 18.47 -13.33
C LYS A 195 14.95 17.02 -13.72
N ASP A 196 15.18 16.74 -14.98
CA ASP A 196 15.33 15.36 -15.49
C ASP A 196 14.15 14.43 -15.15
N LEU A 197 12.95 15.02 -15.03
CA LEU A 197 11.73 14.30 -14.71
C LEU A 197 11.03 13.87 -16.00
N PHE A 198 10.47 12.66 -15.97
CA PHE A 198 9.59 12.17 -17.01
C PHE A 198 8.16 12.65 -16.79
N PHE A 199 7.42 12.93 -17.86
CA PHE A 199 5.99 13.16 -17.83
C PHE A 199 5.31 12.38 -18.95
N VAL A 200 4.14 11.83 -18.64
CA VAL A 200 3.36 10.99 -19.57
C VAL A 200 2.44 11.87 -20.41
N LYS A 201 2.40 11.60 -21.72
CA LYS A 201 1.62 12.40 -22.69
C LYS A 201 0.30 11.74 -23.10
N ILE A 202 0.17 10.43 -22.86
CA ILE A 202 -1.03 9.68 -23.26
C ILE A 202 -2.17 9.73 -22.23
N VAL A 203 -2.03 10.55 -21.19
CA VAL A 203 -3.05 10.70 -20.16
C VAL A 203 -4.30 11.30 -20.77
N ASP A 204 -5.43 10.68 -20.48
CA ASP A 204 -6.73 11.23 -20.82
C ASP A 204 -7.12 12.31 -19.80
N ILE A 205 -7.33 13.53 -20.27
CA ILE A 205 -7.60 14.70 -19.43
C ILE A 205 -9.03 14.66 -18.89
N ASP A 206 -9.98 14.22 -19.71
CA ASP A 206 -11.41 14.25 -19.37
C ASP A 206 -11.79 13.30 -18.25
N GLN A 207 -11.01 12.21 -18.08
CA GLN A 207 -11.18 11.23 -16.98
C GLN A 207 -12.65 10.83 -16.78
N ASN A 208 -13.42 10.71 -17.87
CA ASN A 208 -14.84 10.39 -17.81
C ASN A 208 -15.04 9.04 -17.07
N PRO A 209 -15.80 8.98 -15.95
CA PRO A 209 -16.03 7.76 -15.21
C PRO A 209 -16.70 6.65 -16.04
N ASP A 210 -17.50 7.00 -17.05
CA ASP A 210 -18.21 6.04 -17.90
C ASP A 210 -17.28 5.35 -18.91
N ASP A 211 -16.11 5.93 -19.18
CA ASP A 211 -15.09 5.39 -20.08
C ASP A 211 -13.99 4.62 -19.36
N VAL A 212 -14.10 4.41 -18.04
CA VAL A 212 -13.10 3.69 -17.26
C VAL A 212 -13.22 2.19 -17.49
N ILE A 213 -12.15 1.59 -18.04
CA ILE A 213 -12.09 0.14 -18.26
C ILE A 213 -11.52 -0.61 -17.05
N GLU A 214 -10.70 0.07 -16.22
CA GLU A 214 -10.05 -0.53 -15.05
C GLU A 214 -9.78 0.51 -13.98
N TRP A 215 -10.00 0.13 -12.72
CA TRP A 215 -9.62 0.91 -11.55
C TRP A 215 -8.39 0.29 -10.89
N ILE A 216 -7.26 0.96 -10.94
CA ILE A 216 -6.04 0.54 -10.23
C ILE A 216 -6.21 0.87 -8.75
N PHE A 217 -6.16 -0.15 -7.90
CA PHE A 217 -6.30 -0.05 -6.45
C PHE A 217 -5.17 -0.76 -5.68
N ASP A 218 -4.51 -1.75 -6.30
CA ASP A 218 -3.39 -2.48 -5.70
C ASP A 218 -2.08 -2.04 -6.36
N TYR A 219 -1.48 -1.01 -5.79
CA TYR A 219 -0.25 -0.40 -6.32
C TYR A 219 1.00 -1.25 -6.09
N ASP A 220 0.95 -2.24 -5.18
CA ASP A 220 2.03 -3.21 -5.02
C ASP A 220 2.07 -4.22 -6.17
N HIS A 221 0.96 -4.32 -6.90
CA HIS A 221 0.76 -5.31 -7.95
C HIS A 221 0.22 -4.66 -9.24
N ILE A 222 0.82 -3.54 -9.66
CA ILE A 222 0.47 -2.86 -10.94
C ILE A 222 0.66 -3.84 -12.11
N ASP A 223 1.66 -4.72 -12.04
CA ASP A 223 1.87 -5.77 -13.02
C ASP A 223 0.68 -6.72 -13.16
N LEU A 224 -0.05 -7.01 -12.08
CA LEU A 224 -1.23 -7.86 -12.14
C LEU A 224 -2.45 -7.14 -12.73
N HIS A 225 -2.59 -5.83 -12.51
CA HIS A 225 -3.59 -5.02 -13.24
C HIS A 225 -3.31 -5.06 -14.74
N TYR A 226 -2.05 -4.87 -15.15
CA TYR A 226 -1.65 -4.99 -16.55
C TYR A 226 -2.01 -6.36 -17.13
N GLU A 227 -1.66 -7.45 -16.44
CA GLU A 227 -1.96 -8.81 -16.88
C GLU A 227 -3.46 -9.06 -17.03
N ARG A 228 -4.28 -8.46 -16.15
CA ARG A 228 -5.74 -8.57 -16.23
C ARG A 228 -6.30 -7.86 -17.46
N ILE A 229 -5.78 -6.67 -17.75
CA ILE A 229 -6.28 -5.82 -18.83
C ILE A 229 -5.81 -6.31 -20.21
N PHE A 230 -4.51 -6.56 -20.36
CA PHE A 230 -3.88 -6.79 -21.68
C PHE A 230 -3.62 -8.26 -22.00
N LEU A 231 -3.54 -9.13 -20.99
CA LEU A 231 -3.22 -10.54 -21.18
C LEU A 231 -4.37 -11.46 -20.77
N GLU A 232 -5.52 -10.90 -20.41
CA GLU A 232 -6.74 -11.62 -19.99
C GLU A 232 -6.46 -12.69 -18.90
N GLN A 233 -5.41 -12.47 -18.09
CA GLN A 233 -5.04 -13.41 -17.06
C GLN A 233 -6.08 -13.41 -15.92
N LYS A 234 -6.39 -14.60 -15.42
CA LYS A 234 -7.30 -14.76 -14.28
C LYS A 234 -6.66 -14.25 -12.99
N ILE A 235 -6.91 -12.99 -12.68
CA ILE A 235 -6.46 -12.32 -11.46
C ILE A 235 -7.61 -12.28 -10.46
N GLY A 236 -7.35 -12.71 -9.23
CA GLY A 236 -8.31 -12.66 -8.12
C GLY A 236 -7.97 -11.57 -7.12
N ILE A 237 -8.96 -11.16 -6.34
CA ILE A 237 -8.81 -10.25 -5.20
C ILE A 237 -8.84 -11.07 -3.92
N CYS A 238 -7.86 -10.90 -3.06
CA CYS A 238 -7.78 -11.61 -1.78
C CYS A 238 -8.88 -11.12 -0.83
N LYS A 239 -9.76 -12.03 -0.37
CA LYS A 239 -10.84 -11.68 0.57
C LYS A 239 -10.37 -11.18 1.93
N HIS A 240 -9.12 -11.44 2.29
CA HIS A 240 -8.57 -11.02 3.59
C HIS A 240 -7.88 -9.66 3.53
N CYS A 241 -7.02 -9.43 2.53
CA CYS A 241 -6.20 -8.21 2.45
C CYS A 241 -6.46 -7.34 1.22
N GLY A 242 -7.41 -7.71 0.36
CA GLY A 242 -7.74 -6.94 -0.83
C GLY A 242 -6.70 -6.95 -1.97
N CYS A 243 -5.50 -7.52 -1.75
CA CYS A 243 -4.47 -7.52 -2.78
C CYS A 243 -4.82 -8.42 -3.97
N LEU A 244 -4.30 -8.06 -5.13
CA LEU A 244 -4.38 -8.88 -6.33
C LEU A 244 -3.48 -10.12 -6.23
N PHE A 245 -3.88 -11.20 -6.88
CA PHE A 245 -3.04 -12.39 -7.03
C PHE A 245 -3.43 -13.19 -8.26
N ARG A 246 -2.45 -13.87 -8.89
CA ARG A 246 -2.72 -14.78 -10.00
C ARG A 246 -3.50 -16.00 -9.52
N GLN A 247 -4.63 -16.25 -10.14
CA GLN A 247 -5.40 -17.47 -9.89
C GLN A 247 -4.71 -18.67 -10.52
N GLY A 248 -4.78 -19.85 -9.88
CA GLY A 248 -4.31 -21.08 -10.52
C GLY A 248 -5.28 -21.55 -11.61
N VAL A 249 -4.86 -22.56 -12.37
CA VAL A 249 -5.63 -23.14 -13.51
C VAL A 249 -7.10 -23.43 -13.16
N LYS A 250 -7.41 -23.82 -11.93
CA LYS A 250 -8.78 -24.10 -11.46
C LYS A 250 -9.61 -22.85 -11.12
N GLY A 251 -9.00 -21.65 -11.11
CA GLY A 251 -9.69 -20.36 -11.02
C GLY A 251 -10.52 -20.05 -9.76
N ASN A 252 -10.47 -20.86 -8.70
CA ASN A 252 -11.38 -20.78 -7.55
C ASN A 252 -10.71 -20.42 -6.22
N ARG A 253 -9.52 -19.85 -6.26
CA ARG A 253 -8.86 -19.33 -5.05
C ARG A 253 -9.51 -18.04 -4.59
N GLN A 254 -9.73 -17.92 -3.28
CA GLN A 254 -10.31 -16.72 -2.66
C GLN A 254 -9.27 -15.88 -1.90
N TYR A 255 -8.03 -16.38 -1.76
CA TYR A 255 -7.00 -15.77 -0.94
C TYR A 255 -5.64 -15.82 -1.64
N CYS A 256 -4.84 -14.76 -1.48
CA CYS A 256 -3.48 -14.68 -1.98
C CYS A 256 -2.56 -15.71 -1.30
N TYR A 257 -1.31 -15.80 -1.76
CA TYR A 257 -0.35 -16.76 -1.22
C TYR A 257 -0.15 -16.64 0.29
N LYS A 258 -0.09 -15.41 0.80
CA LYS A 258 0.09 -15.10 2.24
C LYS A 258 -1.10 -15.58 3.08
N HIS A 259 -2.31 -15.58 2.50
CA HIS A 259 -3.57 -15.88 3.20
C HIS A 259 -4.22 -17.21 2.78
N ARG A 260 -3.50 -18.10 2.12
CA ARG A 260 -4.02 -19.42 1.69
C ARG A 260 -4.56 -20.29 2.83
N GLY A 261 -4.05 -20.11 4.04
CA GLY A 261 -4.50 -20.83 5.22
C GLY A 261 -5.89 -20.46 5.72
N TYR A 262 -6.39 -19.28 5.34
CA TYR A 262 -7.71 -18.79 5.75
C TYR A 262 -8.89 -19.53 5.09
N ASN A 263 -8.64 -20.30 4.03
CA ASN A 263 -9.70 -21.01 3.27
C ASN A 263 -10.21 -22.29 3.93
N LYS A 264 -9.55 -22.79 4.96
CA LYS A 264 -9.93 -24.09 5.55
C LYS A 264 -10.25 -23.94 7.04
N LYS A 265 -11.53 -23.84 7.34
CA LYS A 265 -12.12 -24.08 8.68
C LYS A 265 -11.40 -23.41 9.85
N GLY A 266 -11.43 -22.07 9.91
CA GLY A 266 -11.12 -21.34 11.13
C GLY A 266 -9.67 -21.43 11.61
N LEU A 267 -9.32 -20.57 12.53
CA LEU A 267 -8.09 -20.66 13.31
C LEU A 267 -8.29 -21.69 14.43
N ARG A 268 -7.35 -22.59 14.61
CA ARG A 268 -7.26 -23.41 15.81
C ARG A 268 -6.48 -22.65 16.87
N PHE A 269 -7.06 -22.45 18.01
CA PHE A 269 -6.38 -21.90 19.18
C PHE A 269 -5.79 -23.05 20.01
N GLY A 270 -4.61 -22.86 20.53
CA GLY A 270 -3.94 -23.82 21.39
C GLY A 270 -2.97 -23.12 22.35
N LYS A 271 -2.58 -23.81 23.41
CA LYS A 271 -1.53 -23.34 24.30
C LYS A 271 -0.18 -23.90 23.86
N CYS A 272 0.83 -23.05 23.81
CA CYS A 272 2.19 -23.44 23.47
C CYS A 272 2.75 -24.39 24.53
N VAL A 273 3.28 -25.53 24.11
CA VAL A 273 3.82 -26.56 25.05
C VAL A 273 5.08 -26.08 25.77
N ASP A 274 5.79 -25.07 25.25
CA ASP A 274 7.04 -24.60 25.87
C ASP A 274 6.83 -23.37 26.75
N CYS A 275 5.94 -22.41 26.38
CA CYS A 275 5.77 -21.16 27.13
C CYS A 275 4.34 -20.93 27.68
N GLY A 276 3.41 -21.83 27.42
CA GLY A 276 2.02 -21.73 27.88
C GLY A 276 1.18 -20.62 27.18
N LYS A 277 1.76 -19.74 26.38
CA LYS A 277 1.02 -18.69 25.67
C LYS A 277 0.00 -19.28 24.71
N GLU A 278 -1.17 -18.69 24.65
CA GLU A 278 -2.15 -19.00 23.62
C GLU A 278 -1.66 -18.53 22.26
N PHE A 279 -1.88 -19.34 21.25
CA PHE A 279 -1.52 -19.00 19.87
C PHE A 279 -2.57 -19.56 18.91
N SER A 280 -2.68 -18.90 17.75
CA SER A 280 -3.57 -19.33 16.69
C SER A 280 -2.77 -19.87 15.51
N VAL A 281 -3.23 -20.97 14.94
CA VAL A 281 -2.67 -21.56 13.72
C VAL A 281 -3.79 -21.92 12.75
N ALA A 282 -3.48 -21.94 11.46
CA ALA A 282 -4.41 -22.47 10.49
C ALA A 282 -4.81 -23.90 10.87
N SER A 283 -6.11 -24.19 10.87
CA SER A 283 -6.63 -25.51 11.29
C SER A 283 -6.05 -26.71 10.49
N THR A 284 -5.45 -26.42 9.32
CA THR A 284 -4.73 -27.39 8.52
C THR A 284 -3.39 -27.81 9.10
N ASN A 285 -2.84 -27.01 10.03
CA ASN A 285 -1.55 -27.30 10.64
C ASN A 285 -1.73 -28.02 12.00
N GLN A 286 -2.29 -29.21 11.96
CA GLN A 286 -2.61 -30.01 13.15
C GLN A 286 -1.39 -30.37 14.01
N ARG A 287 -0.19 -30.32 13.44
CA ARG A 287 1.06 -30.70 14.13
C ARG A 287 1.74 -29.56 14.88
N GLN A 288 1.28 -28.32 14.69
CA GLN A 288 1.90 -27.19 15.39
C GLN A 288 1.39 -27.10 16.84
N VAL A 289 2.28 -27.39 17.78
CA VAL A 289 2.02 -27.38 19.22
C VAL A 289 2.78 -26.26 19.93
N ARG A 290 3.48 -25.40 19.19
CA ARG A 290 4.31 -24.29 19.67
C ARG A 290 3.92 -22.99 19.02
N CYS A 291 3.97 -21.89 19.77
CA CYS A 291 3.88 -20.56 19.19
C CYS A 291 5.09 -20.29 18.27
N GLU A 292 5.00 -19.27 17.42
CA GLU A 292 6.02 -18.97 16.41
C GLU A 292 7.40 -18.72 17.03
N GLU A 293 7.45 -18.02 18.16
CA GLU A 293 8.70 -17.72 18.89
C GLU A 293 9.38 -18.98 19.39
N CYS A 294 8.64 -19.85 20.08
CA CYS A 294 9.18 -21.12 20.59
C CYS A 294 9.59 -22.06 19.45
N GLN A 295 8.86 -22.03 18.34
CA GLN A 295 9.22 -22.79 17.14
C GLN A 295 10.54 -22.29 16.54
N LYS A 296 10.76 -20.96 16.49
CA LYS A 296 12.03 -20.36 16.04
C LYS A 296 13.20 -20.77 16.95
N VAL A 297 13.00 -20.73 18.27
CA VAL A 297 14.01 -21.15 19.25
C VAL A 297 14.37 -22.63 19.07
N LYS A 298 13.36 -23.50 18.95
CA LYS A 298 13.57 -24.93 18.69
C LYS A 298 14.37 -25.17 17.42
N ARG A 299 14.00 -24.54 16.31
CA ARG A 299 14.73 -24.67 15.02
C ARG A 299 16.19 -24.23 15.13
N ARG A 300 16.46 -23.14 15.89
CA ARG A 300 17.84 -22.68 16.11
C ARG A 300 18.66 -23.73 16.87
N LYS A 301 18.10 -24.31 17.94
CA LYS A 301 18.77 -25.37 18.70
C LYS A 301 19.05 -26.60 17.83
N GLU A 302 18.07 -27.06 17.07
CA GLU A 302 18.22 -28.20 16.14
C GLU A 302 19.29 -27.95 15.07
N ASN A 303 19.33 -26.75 14.51
CA ASN A 303 20.36 -26.36 13.53
C ASN A 303 21.76 -26.31 14.19
N THR A 304 21.89 -25.83 15.41
CA THR A 304 23.17 -25.81 16.12
C THR A 304 23.69 -27.21 16.36
N ILE A 305 22.83 -28.14 16.81
CA ILE A 305 23.17 -29.55 17.02
C ILE A 305 23.60 -30.19 15.68
N ARG A 306 22.82 -29.95 14.60
CA ARG A 306 23.15 -30.46 13.28
C ARG A 306 24.51 -29.97 12.78
N MET A 307 24.83 -28.69 13.00
CA MET A 307 26.14 -28.11 12.61
C MET A 307 27.27 -28.68 13.43
N GLN A 308 27.07 -28.98 14.73
CA GLN A 308 28.06 -29.63 15.58
C GLN A 308 28.32 -31.08 15.16
N ASN A 309 27.28 -31.82 14.80
CA ASN A 309 27.40 -33.21 14.35
C ASN A 309 28.08 -33.34 12.97
N ASN A 310 27.91 -32.34 12.10
CA ASN A 310 28.57 -32.32 10.79
C ASN A 310 30.05 -31.88 10.85
N ARG A 311 30.54 -31.41 12.01
CA ARG A 311 31.93 -31.02 12.24
C ARG A 311 32.77 -32.12 12.91
N LYS A 312 32.15 -33.21 13.30
CA LYS A 312 32.80 -34.45 13.76
C LYS A 312 32.92 -35.44 12.58
#